data_9dbc255ca1db1eb247c6e3ddd8b7c5be
#
_entry.id   9dbc255ca1db1eb247c6e3ddd8b7c5be
#
_cell.length_a   1.000
_cell.length_b   1.000
_cell.length_c   1.000
_cell.angle_alpha   90.00
_cell.angle_beta   90.00
_cell.angle_gamma   90.00
#
_symmetry.space_group_name_H-M   'P 1'
#
loop_
_entity.id
_entity.type
_entity.pdbx_description
1 polymer ?
#
loop_
_entity_poly.entity_id
_entity_poly.type
_entity_poly.pdbx_seq_one_letter_code
_entity_poly.pdbx_strand_id
1 'polypeptide(L)'
;MSTKLQRLMLRSINIWPPFLGAGIRVKWSPDHKSVDVEMKLRFWNRNYVGTHYGGSLYSMTDPFYMLMLMDNLGPGYIVWDKAATIRFRKPGKGIVKAEFRLTGAQLDEIRAKLATQDKYEPTFVVQVKDETGDVVAEVQKVLHVRKK
;
A
#
# COMPACT_ATOMS: atom_id res chain seq x y z
N MET A 1 19.80 1.61 -3.13
CA MET A 1 19.62 0.59 -4.20
C MET A 1 18.99 -0.63 -3.58
N SER A 2 17.84 -1.04 -4.06
CA SER A 2 17.22 -2.29 -3.63
C SER A 2 18.10 -3.45 -4.06
N THR A 3 18.41 -4.36 -3.15
CA THR A 3 19.14 -5.58 -3.51
C THR A 3 18.27 -6.44 -4.44
N LYS A 4 18.88 -7.25 -5.30
CA LYS A 4 18.16 -8.21 -6.15
C LYS A 4 17.18 -9.07 -5.34
N LEU A 5 17.57 -9.42 -4.11
CA LEU A 5 16.77 -10.19 -3.16
C LEU A 5 15.50 -9.42 -2.73
N GLN A 6 15.61 -8.13 -2.40
CA GLN A 6 14.45 -7.30 -2.03
C GLN A 6 13.45 -7.22 -3.19
N ARG A 7 13.91 -7.02 -4.42
CA ARG A 7 13.05 -7.01 -5.61
C ARG A 7 12.37 -8.36 -5.85
N LEU A 8 13.08 -9.46 -5.60
CA LEU A 8 12.50 -10.80 -5.70
C LEU A 8 11.41 -11.00 -4.63
N MET A 9 11.67 -10.56 -3.38
CA MET A 9 10.67 -10.63 -2.30
C MET A 9 9.42 -9.78 -2.61
N LEU A 10 9.59 -8.58 -3.17
CA LEU A 10 8.45 -7.75 -3.59
C LEU A 10 7.63 -8.42 -4.72
N ARG A 11 8.29 -9.13 -5.63
CA ARG A 11 7.60 -9.90 -6.68
C ARG A 11 6.88 -11.13 -6.14
N SER A 12 7.40 -11.72 -5.06
CA SER A 12 6.79 -12.90 -4.42
C SER A 12 5.61 -12.56 -3.49
N ILE A 13 5.28 -11.28 -3.32
CA ILE A 13 4.16 -10.85 -2.45
C ILE A 13 2.82 -11.47 -2.87
N ASN A 14 2.64 -11.82 -4.15
CA ASN A 14 1.44 -12.45 -4.66
C ASN A 14 1.23 -13.90 -4.17
N ILE A 15 2.29 -14.54 -3.69
CA ILE A 15 2.24 -15.90 -3.12
C ILE A 15 2.38 -15.87 -1.59
N TRP A 16 2.50 -14.69 -1.00
CA TRP A 16 2.52 -14.54 0.45
C TRP A 16 1.15 -14.96 1.02
N PRO A 17 1.12 -15.90 2.01
CA PRO A 17 -0.13 -16.52 2.46
C PRO A 17 -1.28 -15.56 2.81
N PRO A 18 -1.07 -14.45 3.54
CA PRO A 18 -2.14 -13.49 3.81
C PRO A 18 -2.76 -12.88 2.55
N PHE A 19 -1.95 -12.60 1.53
CA PHE A 19 -2.42 -12.04 0.26
C PHE A 19 -3.05 -13.09 -0.63
N LEU A 20 -2.44 -14.26 -0.70
CA LEU A 20 -2.98 -15.38 -1.45
C LEU A 20 -4.36 -15.78 -0.92
N GLY A 21 -4.52 -15.91 0.39
CA GLY A 21 -5.78 -16.26 1.03
C GLY A 21 -6.86 -15.18 0.85
N ALA A 22 -6.51 -13.92 0.94
CA ALA A 22 -7.43 -12.81 0.68
C ALA A 22 -7.77 -12.63 -0.81
N GLY A 23 -6.98 -13.22 -1.71
CA GLY A 23 -7.14 -13.03 -3.15
C GLY A 23 -6.60 -11.69 -3.66
N ILE A 24 -5.65 -11.10 -2.94
CA ILE A 24 -5.00 -9.85 -3.29
C ILE A 24 -3.93 -10.12 -4.36
N ARG A 25 -3.94 -9.33 -5.42
CA ARG A 25 -2.94 -9.35 -6.49
C ARG A 25 -2.29 -7.99 -6.63
N VAL A 26 -0.96 -8.00 -6.80
CA VAL A 26 -0.12 -6.81 -6.80
C VAL A 26 0.71 -6.76 -8.07
N LYS A 27 0.74 -5.61 -8.71
CA LYS A 27 1.57 -5.31 -9.85
C LYS A 27 2.44 -4.08 -9.57
N TRP A 28 3.75 -4.27 -9.58
CA TRP A 28 4.75 -3.22 -9.38
C TRP A 28 5.21 -2.61 -10.71
N SER A 29 5.41 -1.30 -10.72
CA SER A 29 6.20 -0.68 -11.79
C SER A 29 7.70 -1.04 -11.65
N PRO A 30 8.48 -0.99 -12.76
CA PRO A 30 9.92 -1.32 -12.70
C PRO A 30 10.73 -0.43 -11.76
N ASP A 31 10.31 0.82 -11.57
CA ASP A 31 10.95 1.81 -10.69
C ASP A 31 10.42 1.79 -9.25
N HIS A 32 9.44 0.93 -8.97
CA HIS A 32 8.75 0.80 -7.68
C HIS A 32 8.12 2.11 -7.15
N LYS A 33 7.81 3.04 -8.05
CA LYS A 33 7.08 4.28 -7.73
C LYS A 33 5.58 4.18 -7.97
N SER A 34 5.14 3.08 -8.55
CA SER A 34 3.73 2.79 -8.78
C SER A 34 3.42 1.34 -8.42
N VAL A 35 2.30 1.16 -7.75
CA VAL A 35 1.76 -0.17 -7.41
C VAL A 35 0.28 -0.17 -7.71
N ASP A 36 -0.17 -1.17 -8.45
CA ASP A 36 -1.58 -1.44 -8.69
C ASP A 36 -1.96 -2.71 -7.94
N VAL A 37 -3.00 -2.62 -7.13
CA VAL A 37 -3.48 -3.73 -6.30
C VAL A 37 -4.93 -3.99 -6.63
N GLU A 38 -5.29 -5.25 -6.83
CA GLU A 38 -6.67 -5.67 -7.05
C GLU A 38 -7.06 -6.86 -6.17
N MET A 39 -8.33 -6.96 -5.87
CA MET A 39 -8.90 -8.07 -5.12
C MET A 39 -10.28 -8.40 -5.68
N LYS A 40 -10.44 -9.65 -6.14
CA LYS A 40 -11.71 -10.14 -6.68
C LYS A 40 -12.50 -10.84 -5.58
N LEU A 41 -13.79 -10.50 -5.48
CA LEU A 41 -14.70 -11.17 -4.55
C LEU A 41 -14.94 -12.63 -5.00
N ARG A 42 -14.70 -13.56 -4.07
CA ARG A 42 -14.87 -14.99 -4.26
C ARG A 42 -15.62 -15.59 -3.08
N PHE A 43 -16.10 -16.84 -3.18
CA PHE A 43 -16.85 -17.47 -2.09
C PHE A 43 -16.06 -17.62 -0.79
N TRP A 44 -14.73 -17.76 -0.85
CA TRP A 44 -13.89 -17.95 0.33
C TRP A 44 -13.34 -16.67 0.98
N ASN A 45 -13.38 -15.53 0.29
CA ASN A 45 -12.85 -14.26 0.82
C ASN A 45 -13.93 -13.23 1.14
N ARG A 46 -15.20 -13.56 0.96
CA ARG A 46 -16.31 -12.70 1.30
C ARG A 46 -16.62 -12.74 2.79
N ASN A 47 -17.17 -11.65 3.30
CA ASN A 47 -17.69 -11.58 4.68
C ASN A 47 -19.07 -12.25 4.81
N TYR A 48 -19.60 -12.23 6.02
CA TYR A 48 -20.89 -12.85 6.34
C TYR A 48 -22.06 -12.33 5.49
N VAL A 49 -22.05 -11.06 5.10
CA VAL A 49 -23.10 -10.45 4.27
C VAL A 49 -22.82 -10.51 2.77
N GLY A 50 -21.78 -11.23 2.35
CA GLY A 50 -21.50 -11.49 0.94
C GLY A 50 -20.78 -10.37 0.21
N THR A 51 -20.07 -9.50 0.93
CA THR A 51 -19.23 -8.43 0.37
C THR A 51 -17.77 -8.60 0.75
N HIS A 52 -16.89 -7.74 0.24
CA HIS A 52 -15.49 -7.75 0.64
C HIS A 52 -15.34 -7.53 2.14
N TYR A 53 -14.55 -8.39 2.78
CA TYR A 53 -14.22 -8.29 4.20
C TYR A 53 -13.40 -7.02 4.46
N GLY A 54 -13.79 -6.25 5.47
CA GLY A 54 -13.14 -4.97 5.79
C GLY A 54 -11.65 -5.11 6.12
N GLY A 55 -11.26 -6.19 6.80
CA GLY A 55 -9.87 -6.51 7.06
C GLY A 55 -9.06 -6.78 5.78
N SER A 56 -9.66 -7.41 4.77
CA SER A 56 -9.02 -7.60 3.47
C SER A 56 -8.92 -6.30 2.66
N LEU A 57 -9.92 -5.42 2.75
CA LEU A 57 -9.85 -4.07 2.16
C LEU A 57 -8.70 -3.26 2.76
N TYR A 58 -8.47 -3.37 4.07
CA TYR A 58 -7.30 -2.76 4.69
C TYR A 58 -6.00 -3.47 4.26
N SER A 59 -5.95 -4.81 4.28
CA SER A 59 -4.75 -5.58 3.91
C SER A 59 -4.25 -5.24 2.51
N MET A 60 -5.15 -5.01 1.55
CA MET A 60 -4.77 -4.62 0.19
C MET A 60 -4.18 -3.22 0.08
N THR A 61 -4.20 -2.44 1.15
CA THR A 61 -3.63 -1.09 1.20
C THR A 61 -2.44 -0.98 2.16
N ASP A 62 -2.19 -2.00 2.99
CA ASP A 62 -1.31 -1.85 4.15
C ASP A 62 0.17 -1.58 3.80
N PRO A 63 0.92 -2.46 3.11
CA PRO A 63 2.38 -2.34 3.14
C PRO A 63 2.96 -1.41 2.06
N PHE A 64 2.18 -0.92 1.12
CA PHE A 64 2.73 -0.46 -0.15
C PHE A 64 3.50 0.87 -0.04
N TYR A 65 2.96 1.90 0.59
CA TYR A 65 3.71 3.16 0.76
C TYR A 65 4.99 2.96 1.57
N MET A 66 4.95 2.11 2.59
CA MET A 66 6.15 1.76 3.37
C MET A 66 7.21 1.10 2.46
N LEU A 67 6.82 0.07 1.71
CA LEU A 67 7.72 -0.65 0.82
C LEU A 67 8.27 0.24 -0.30
N MET A 68 7.42 1.09 -0.88
CA MET A 68 7.83 2.07 -1.90
C MET A 68 8.85 3.06 -1.35
N LEU A 69 8.63 3.59 -0.15
CA LEU A 69 9.57 4.50 0.50
C LEU A 69 10.89 3.81 0.87
N MET A 70 10.83 2.60 1.41
CA MET A 70 12.04 1.83 1.73
C MET A 70 12.90 1.61 0.49
N ASP A 71 12.29 1.27 -0.63
CA ASP A 71 13.02 1.00 -1.87
C ASP A 71 13.58 2.28 -2.51
N ASN A 72 12.81 3.37 -2.52
CA ASN A 72 13.19 4.61 -3.20
C ASN A 72 14.08 5.53 -2.35
N LEU A 73 13.99 5.50 -1.04
CA LEU A 73 14.90 6.25 -0.15
C LEU A 73 16.21 5.51 0.06
N GLY A 74 16.17 4.19 0.07
CA GLY A 74 17.35 3.33 0.19
C GLY A 74 17.76 3.00 1.63
N PRO A 75 18.88 2.28 1.80
CA PRO A 75 19.26 1.65 3.07
C PRO A 75 19.70 2.63 4.17
N GLY A 76 19.91 3.90 3.85
CA GLY A 76 20.22 4.95 4.81
C GLY A 76 19.06 5.44 5.64
N TYR A 77 17.86 4.93 5.37
CA TYR A 77 16.62 5.36 6.04
C TYR A 77 15.94 4.19 6.75
N ILE A 78 15.22 4.53 7.80
CA ILE A 78 14.33 3.62 8.51
C ILE A 78 12.91 4.11 8.23
N VAL A 79 12.05 3.19 7.78
CA VAL A 79 10.65 3.47 7.43
C VAL A 79 9.77 2.39 8.06
N TRP A 80 8.68 2.82 8.71
CA TRP A 80 7.60 1.91 9.11
C TRP A 80 6.24 2.59 9.09
N ASP A 81 5.19 1.80 9.02
CA ASP A 81 3.82 2.28 9.19
C ASP A 81 3.57 2.64 10.66
N LYS A 82 3.18 3.89 10.92
CA LYS A 82 2.94 4.39 12.27
C LYS A 82 1.47 4.32 12.65
N ALA A 83 0.61 4.75 11.75
CA ALA A 83 -0.83 4.78 11.96
C ALA A 83 -1.57 4.69 10.64
N ALA A 84 -2.81 4.22 10.71
CA ALA A 84 -3.72 4.23 9.58
C ALA A 84 -5.15 4.45 10.07
N THR A 85 -5.93 5.14 9.24
CA THR A 85 -7.37 5.28 9.41
C THR A 85 -8.04 4.81 8.14
N ILE A 86 -8.98 3.89 8.27
CA ILE A 86 -9.81 3.44 7.15
C ILE A 86 -11.25 3.90 7.36
N ARG A 87 -11.84 4.39 6.27
CA ARG A 87 -13.26 4.71 6.21
C ARG A 87 -13.92 3.87 5.13
N PHE A 88 -14.88 3.07 5.53
CA PHE A 88 -15.68 2.27 4.61
C PHE A 88 -16.84 3.14 4.09
N ARG A 89 -16.87 3.37 2.77
CA ARG A 89 -17.86 4.27 2.13
C ARG A 89 -19.09 3.51 1.67
N LYS A 90 -18.89 2.28 1.17
CA LYS A 90 -19.96 1.39 0.73
C LYS A 90 -19.49 -0.07 0.72
N PRO A 91 -20.41 -1.05 0.75
CA PRO A 91 -20.04 -2.45 0.60
C PRO A 91 -19.35 -2.70 -0.75
N GLY A 92 -18.18 -3.34 -0.73
CA GLY A 92 -17.44 -3.70 -1.95
C GLY A 92 -17.92 -5.03 -2.52
N LYS A 93 -18.13 -5.06 -3.83
CA LYS A 93 -18.50 -6.26 -4.60
C LYS A 93 -17.63 -6.36 -5.85
N GLY A 94 -17.59 -7.53 -6.46
CA GLY A 94 -16.82 -7.74 -7.69
C GLY A 94 -15.32 -7.55 -7.50
N ILE A 95 -14.69 -6.85 -8.42
CA ILE A 95 -13.27 -6.51 -8.34
C ILE A 95 -13.13 -5.11 -7.73
N VAL A 96 -12.28 -4.99 -6.70
CA VAL A 96 -11.88 -3.70 -6.13
C VAL A 96 -10.41 -3.47 -6.40
N LYS A 97 -10.02 -2.20 -6.60
CA LYS A 97 -8.66 -1.79 -6.98
C LYS A 97 -8.19 -0.62 -6.13
N ALA A 98 -6.91 -0.61 -5.83
CA ALA A 98 -6.20 0.51 -5.21
C ALA A 98 -4.95 0.82 -6.02
N GLU A 99 -4.69 2.11 -6.22
CA GLU A 99 -3.53 2.60 -6.95
C GLU A 99 -2.65 3.42 -6.03
N PHE A 100 -1.39 3.02 -5.94
CA PHE A 100 -0.37 3.71 -5.16
C PHE A 100 0.59 4.41 -6.10
N ARG A 101 0.82 5.69 -5.85
CA ARG A 101 1.72 6.51 -6.65
C ARG A 101 2.62 7.32 -5.73
N LEU A 102 3.92 7.24 -5.97
CA LEU A 102 4.95 7.97 -5.24
C LEU A 102 5.69 8.88 -6.21
N THR A 103 5.54 10.18 -6.04
CA THR A 103 6.17 11.16 -6.94
C THR A 103 7.60 11.48 -6.53
N GLY A 104 8.41 11.95 -7.49
CA GLY A 104 9.74 12.47 -7.19
C GLY A 104 9.69 13.64 -6.21
N ALA A 105 8.70 14.54 -6.35
CA ALA A 105 8.49 15.66 -5.46
C ALA A 105 8.24 15.23 -4.00
N GLN A 106 7.45 14.18 -3.78
CA GLN A 106 7.23 13.62 -2.44
C GLN A 106 8.52 13.05 -1.83
N LEU A 107 9.31 12.36 -2.63
CA LEU A 107 10.62 11.84 -2.18
C LEU A 107 11.59 12.96 -1.84
N ASP A 108 11.62 14.01 -2.65
CA ASP A 108 12.48 15.18 -2.41
C ASP A 108 12.04 15.96 -1.17
N GLU A 109 10.74 16.10 -0.94
CA GLU A 109 10.19 16.69 0.28
C GLU A 109 10.63 15.90 1.52
N ILE A 110 10.52 14.56 1.51
CA ILE A 110 10.94 13.72 2.63
C ILE A 110 12.43 13.91 2.91
N ARG A 111 13.28 13.91 1.86
CA ARG A 111 14.72 14.12 2.01
C ARG A 111 15.03 15.51 2.55
N ALA A 112 14.35 16.55 2.08
CA ALA A 112 14.53 17.93 2.53
C ALA A 112 14.13 18.10 4.00
N LYS A 113 13.02 17.52 4.44
CA LYS A 113 12.60 17.54 5.84
C LYS A 113 13.63 16.85 6.74
N LEU A 114 14.13 15.70 6.32
CA LEU A 114 15.15 14.92 7.06
C LEU A 114 16.57 15.53 6.98
N ALA A 115 16.78 16.56 6.20
CA ALA A 115 18.02 17.35 6.25
C ALA A 115 18.13 18.21 7.51
N THR A 116 16.98 18.63 8.08
CA THR A 116 16.89 19.53 9.22
C THR A 116 16.15 18.95 10.43
N GLN A 117 15.52 17.81 10.29
CA GLN A 117 14.73 17.14 11.33
C GLN A 117 15.21 15.70 11.54
N ASP A 118 15.13 15.22 12.78
CA ASP A 118 15.51 13.84 13.12
C ASP A 118 14.55 12.80 12.53
N LYS A 119 13.29 13.19 12.38
CA LYS A 119 12.22 12.34 11.83
C LYS A 119 11.22 13.18 11.04
N TYR A 120 10.54 12.52 10.12
CA TYR A 120 9.41 13.09 9.39
C TYR A 120 8.29 12.04 9.27
N GLU A 121 7.05 12.48 9.35
CA GLU A 121 5.89 11.60 9.33
C GLU A 121 4.96 11.98 8.16
N PRO A 122 5.30 11.58 6.93
CA PRO A 122 4.46 11.85 5.77
C PRO A 122 3.13 11.09 5.86
N THR A 123 2.08 11.72 5.36
CA THR A 123 0.74 11.15 5.26
C THR A 123 0.39 10.92 3.81
N PHE A 124 -0.14 9.74 3.51
CA PHE A 124 -0.63 9.36 2.20
C PHE A 124 -2.09 8.94 2.29
N VAL A 125 -2.85 9.21 1.24
CA VAL A 125 -4.23 8.76 1.10
C VAL A 125 -4.34 7.86 -0.12
N VAL A 126 -5.00 6.71 0.05
CA VAL A 126 -5.33 5.80 -1.03
C VAL A 126 -6.80 5.43 -0.98
N GLN A 127 -7.42 5.34 -2.14
CA GLN A 127 -8.80 4.92 -2.28
C GLN A 127 -8.89 3.54 -2.90
N VAL A 128 -9.72 2.69 -2.32
CA VAL A 128 -10.15 1.42 -2.91
C VAL A 128 -11.43 1.69 -3.68
N LYS A 129 -11.43 1.42 -4.97
CA LYS A 129 -12.55 1.68 -5.89
C LYS A 129 -13.06 0.38 -6.48
N ASP A 130 -14.36 0.33 -6.73
CA ASP A 130 -14.98 -0.76 -7.47
C ASP A 130 -14.88 -0.57 -9.00
N GLU A 131 -15.46 -1.49 -9.74
CA GLU A 131 -15.44 -1.50 -11.20
C GLU A 131 -16.17 -0.31 -11.84
N THR A 132 -17.04 0.36 -11.11
CA THR A 132 -17.74 1.58 -11.57
C THR A 132 -16.97 2.86 -11.26
N GLY A 133 -15.86 2.74 -10.51
CA GLY A 133 -15.05 3.87 -10.07
C GLY A 133 -15.51 4.49 -8.75
N ASP A 134 -16.54 3.92 -8.11
CA ASP A 134 -17.00 4.38 -6.81
C ASP A 134 -16.02 3.99 -5.69
N VAL A 135 -15.84 4.88 -4.73
CA VAL A 135 -14.99 4.64 -3.58
C VAL A 135 -15.67 3.68 -2.61
N VAL A 136 -15.08 2.51 -2.42
CA VAL A 136 -15.49 1.49 -1.45
C VAL A 136 -14.91 1.78 -0.07
N ALA A 137 -13.62 2.12 -0.04
CA ALA A 137 -12.91 2.49 1.17
C ALA A 137 -11.85 3.55 0.87
N GLU A 138 -11.56 4.36 1.86
CA GLU A 138 -10.48 5.34 1.83
C GLU A 138 -9.56 5.12 3.02
N VAL A 139 -8.27 5.04 2.78
CA VAL A 139 -7.25 4.79 3.79
C VAL A 139 -6.28 5.93 3.84
N GLN A 140 -6.11 6.52 5.03
CA GLN A 140 -5.06 7.47 5.33
C GLN A 140 -3.95 6.75 6.07
N LYS A 141 -2.74 6.80 5.53
CA LYS A 141 -1.55 6.16 6.10
C LYS A 141 -0.60 7.24 6.63
N VAL A 142 -0.15 7.08 7.86
CA VAL A 142 0.92 7.89 8.45
C VAL A 142 2.14 7.01 8.59
N LEU A 143 3.24 7.38 7.94
CA LEU A 143 4.50 6.65 8.03
C LEU A 143 5.48 7.40 8.91
N HIS A 144 6.38 6.67 9.53
CA HIS A 144 7.52 7.23 10.24
C HIS A 144 8.78 7.03 9.42
N VAL A 145 9.47 8.10 9.12
CA VAL A 145 10.73 8.08 8.36
C VAL A 145 11.81 8.81 9.15
N ARG A 146 12.99 8.20 9.27
CA ARG A 146 14.18 8.81 9.84
C ARG A 146 15.46 8.29 9.18
N LYS A 147 16.54 9.04 9.27
CA LYS A 147 17.87 8.53 8.91
C LYS A 147 18.34 7.51 9.96
N LYS A 148 19.18 6.59 9.53
CA LYS A 148 19.90 5.69 10.45
C LYS A 148 20.94 6.41 11.25
#